data_3abe1959a533cd19e45cafbbdba38760
#
_entry.id   3abe1959a533cd19e45cafbbdba38760
#
_cell.length_a   1.000
_cell.length_b   1.000
_cell.length_c   1.000
_cell.angle_alpha   90.00
_cell.angle_beta   90.00
_cell.angle_gamma   90.00
#
_symmetry.space_group_name_H-M   'P 1'
#
loop_
_entity.id
_entity.type
_entity.pdbx_description
1 polymer ?
#
loop_
_entity_poly.entity_id
_entity_poly.type
_entity_poly.pdbx_seq_one_letter_code
_entity_poly.pdbx_strand_id
1 'polypeptide(L)'
;MKHLFLLSVALFAAMGADAADVDVKSPDGKLVVSVSDDGGMPGYKVSYDGTVMLERSALGLKTDIADFTSGLIIDKSDESKIDKKYEITRTKTSAVHYTANQLDVVFKKDDGKKMKVTFCVSDNDVAYRYTLLPIEGSDYRCAVVYSEASSFNFPGKTTTFICPQIGPMTGWMRTKPSYEEDYTADAPMNVKSAFGHGYTFPCLFRIGNDGWALVSETGVDAGYCGSHLSDYAEGKGYTVAFPDKGENNGFGSACAAVTV
;
A
#
# COMPACT_ATOMS: atom_id res chain seq x y z
N MET A 1 42.96 42.99 35.98
CA MET A 1 42.93 41.66 35.37
C MET A 1 41.48 41.33 35.00
N LYS A 2 41.13 41.44 33.73
CA LYS A 2 39.81 41.14 33.20
C LYS A 2 39.86 39.75 32.55
N HIS A 3 39.17 38.79 33.10
CA HIS A 3 39.02 37.45 32.53
C HIS A 3 37.90 37.46 31.49
N LEU A 4 38.26 37.25 30.22
CA LEU A 4 37.36 37.11 29.09
C LEU A 4 37.01 35.61 28.99
N PHE A 5 35.75 35.25 29.32
CA PHE A 5 35.24 33.91 29.09
C PHE A 5 34.76 33.79 27.63
N LEU A 6 35.47 33.02 26.81
CA LEU A 6 35.01 32.61 25.48
C LEU A 6 34.01 31.46 25.64
N LEU A 7 32.76 31.74 25.31
CA LEU A 7 31.71 30.72 25.21
C LEU A 7 31.74 30.16 23.78
N SER A 8 32.28 28.95 23.63
CA SER A 8 32.23 28.22 22.35
C SER A 8 30.87 27.56 22.19
N VAL A 9 30.02 28.12 21.31
CA VAL A 9 28.76 27.48 20.87
C VAL A 9 29.13 26.43 19.83
N ALA A 10 29.04 25.15 20.20
CA ALA A 10 29.13 24.06 19.25
C ALA A 10 27.81 23.98 18.46
N LEU A 11 27.84 24.39 17.20
CA LEU A 11 26.73 24.23 16.26
C LEU A 11 26.69 22.75 15.85
N PHE A 12 25.81 21.97 16.43
CA PHE A 12 25.47 20.62 15.92
C PHE A 12 24.68 20.81 14.63
N ALA A 13 25.34 20.69 13.49
CA ALA A 13 24.67 20.47 12.22
C ALA A 13 24.06 19.06 12.29
N ALA A 14 22.72 18.98 12.44
CA ALA A 14 22.00 17.77 12.18
C ALA A 14 22.17 17.47 10.68
N MET A 15 23.02 16.54 10.32
CA MET A 15 23.05 15.93 8.99
C MET A 15 21.72 15.16 8.88
N GLY A 16 20.71 15.78 8.27
CA GLY A 16 19.55 15.06 7.77
C GLY A 16 20.10 14.04 6.77
N ALA A 17 19.88 12.75 7.03
CA ALA A 17 20.06 11.74 6.00
C ALA A 17 19.05 12.11 4.91
N ASP A 18 19.53 12.43 3.71
CA ASP A 18 18.64 12.55 2.54
C ASP A 18 17.90 11.23 2.38
N ALA A 19 16.58 11.30 2.28
CA ALA A 19 15.75 10.13 1.99
C ALA A 19 16.24 9.54 0.66
N ALA A 20 16.50 8.23 0.66
CA ALA A 20 16.84 7.52 -0.57
C ALA A 20 15.55 7.31 -1.36
N ASP A 21 15.42 7.95 -2.53
CA ASP A 21 14.34 7.69 -3.48
C ASP A 21 14.81 6.66 -4.52
N VAL A 22 14.00 5.65 -4.77
CA VAL A 22 14.23 4.61 -5.78
C VAL A 22 13.06 4.57 -6.73
N ASP A 23 13.34 4.77 -8.02
CA ASP A 23 12.31 4.82 -9.06
C ASP A 23 12.28 3.52 -9.87
N VAL A 24 11.07 3.14 -10.29
CA VAL A 24 10.86 2.14 -11.36
C VAL A 24 9.85 2.69 -12.35
N LYS A 25 10.12 2.45 -13.65
CA LYS A 25 9.28 2.92 -14.75
C LYS A 25 8.63 1.74 -15.48
N SER A 26 7.46 1.99 -16.06
CA SER A 26 6.86 1.05 -17.01
C SER A 26 7.77 0.82 -18.23
N PRO A 27 7.56 -0.25 -19.01
CA PRO A 27 8.29 -0.50 -20.24
C PRO A 27 8.25 0.66 -21.23
N ASP A 28 7.11 1.37 -21.35
CA ASP A 28 6.96 2.57 -22.20
C ASP A 28 7.48 3.87 -21.53
N GLY A 29 7.88 3.81 -20.27
CA GLY A 29 8.47 4.90 -19.50
C GLY A 29 7.49 5.95 -18.94
N LYS A 30 6.18 5.80 -19.17
CA LYS A 30 5.18 6.80 -18.76
C LYS A 30 4.74 6.67 -17.31
N LEU A 31 4.52 5.44 -16.85
CA LEU A 31 4.15 5.16 -15.48
C LEU A 31 5.42 5.06 -14.63
N VAL A 32 5.50 5.85 -13.58
CA VAL A 32 6.66 5.90 -12.67
C VAL A 32 6.19 5.71 -11.25
N VAL A 33 6.84 4.78 -10.55
CA VAL A 33 6.69 4.60 -9.10
C VAL A 33 7.98 5.03 -8.43
N SER A 34 7.90 5.99 -7.50
CA SER A 34 9.01 6.45 -6.66
C SER A 34 8.79 5.96 -5.24
N VAL A 35 9.74 5.21 -4.71
CA VAL A 35 9.70 4.60 -3.38
C VAL A 35 10.72 5.28 -2.48
N SER A 36 10.31 5.65 -1.26
CA SER A 36 11.18 6.36 -0.30
C SER A 36 11.00 5.83 1.13
N ASP A 37 11.99 6.13 1.98
CA ASP A 37 12.00 5.89 3.42
C ASP A 37 11.96 7.19 4.24
N ASP A 38 11.38 8.25 3.68
CA ASP A 38 11.35 9.58 4.24
C ASP A 38 10.95 9.61 5.72
N GLY A 39 11.85 10.15 6.57
CA GLY A 39 11.69 10.18 8.02
C GLY A 39 11.61 8.78 8.67
N GLY A 40 12.14 7.74 8.03
CA GLY A 40 12.06 6.35 8.47
C GLY A 40 10.70 5.70 8.20
N MET A 41 9.84 6.34 7.43
CA MET A 41 8.51 5.84 7.07
C MET A 41 8.52 5.40 5.59
N PRO A 42 8.37 4.10 5.29
CA PRO A 42 8.28 3.64 3.92
C PRO A 42 7.04 4.21 3.22
N GLY A 43 7.23 4.64 1.99
CA GLY A 43 6.15 5.20 1.18
C GLY A 43 6.46 5.17 -0.30
N TYR A 44 5.45 5.49 -1.11
CA TYR A 44 5.59 5.53 -2.56
C TYR A 44 4.74 6.65 -3.16
N LYS A 45 5.06 7.05 -4.38
CA LYS A 45 4.30 7.96 -5.23
C LYS A 45 4.11 7.32 -6.59
N VAL A 46 3.05 7.70 -7.29
CA VAL A 46 2.82 7.24 -8.66
C VAL A 46 2.53 8.43 -9.56
N SER A 47 3.22 8.50 -10.70
CA SER A 47 2.92 9.47 -11.75
C SER A 47 2.74 8.77 -13.10
N TYR A 48 1.92 9.34 -13.96
CA TYR A 48 1.70 8.89 -15.33
C TYR A 48 1.93 10.07 -16.29
N ASP A 49 2.85 9.90 -17.21
CA ASP A 49 3.25 10.95 -18.18
C ASP A 49 3.51 12.31 -17.51
N GLY A 50 4.24 12.29 -16.38
CA GLY A 50 4.56 13.47 -15.57
C GLY A 50 3.43 13.99 -14.66
N THR A 51 2.22 13.45 -14.78
CA THR A 51 1.07 13.82 -13.94
C THR A 51 1.01 12.96 -12.68
N VAL A 52 0.88 13.58 -11.50
CA VAL A 52 0.75 12.86 -10.24
C VAL A 52 -0.63 12.17 -10.17
N MET A 53 -0.60 10.84 -10.08
CA MET A 53 -1.78 9.99 -9.92
C MET A 53 -2.00 9.59 -8.46
N LEU A 54 -0.92 9.32 -7.73
CA LEU A 54 -0.93 9.14 -6.28
C LEU A 54 0.17 10.04 -5.67
N GLU A 55 -0.20 10.83 -4.71
CA GLU A 55 0.71 11.54 -3.82
C GLU A 55 1.40 10.55 -2.89
N ARG A 56 2.31 11.02 -2.05
CA ARG A 56 3.01 10.13 -1.12
C ARG A 56 2.01 9.30 -0.30
N SER A 57 2.04 8.01 -0.51
CA SER A 57 1.19 6.99 0.07
C SER A 57 2.04 6.08 0.95
N ALA A 58 1.52 5.68 2.11
CA ALA A 58 2.26 4.87 3.06
C ALA A 58 2.40 3.42 2.59
N LEU A 59 3.46 2.77 3.08
CA LEU A 59 3.71 1.33 3.00
C LEU A 59 3.99 0.79 4.40
N GLY A 60 3.80 -0.50 4.59
CA GLY A 60 4.23 -1.20 5.79
C GLY A 60 3.21 -2.13 6.41
N LEU A 61 3.71 -2.98 7.29
CA LEU A 61 2.94 -4.00 8.01
C LEU A 61 3.16 -3.88 9.52
N LYS A 62 2.11 -4.13 10.31
CA LYS A 62 2.23 -4.43 11.74
C LYS A 62 2.07 -5.91 11.96
N THR A 63 3.06 -6.52 12.57
CA THR A 63 3.10 -7.95 12.80
C THR A 63 3.43 -8.27 14.26
N ASP A 64 3.29 -9.52 14.66
CA ASP A 64 3.73 -10.00 15.96
C ASP A 64 5.25 -9.99 16.16
N ILE A 65 6.02 -10.01 15.06
CA ILE A 65 7.49 -10.02 15.10
C ILE A 65 8.11 -8.61 15.02
N ALA A 66 7.44 -7.65 14.38
CA ALA A 66 7.89 -6.25 14.31
C ALA A 66 6.79 -5.31 13.77
N ASP A 67 6.96 -4.02 14.03
CA ASP A 67 6.26 -2.93 13.35
C ASP A 67 7.13 -2.42 12.20
N PHE A 68 6.69 -2.67 10.95
CA PHE A 68 7.36 -2.25 9.72
C PHE A 68 6.69 -1.01 9.11
N THR A 69 6.07 -0.15 9.92
CA THR A 69 5.46 1.11 9.45
C THR A 69 6.35 2.33 9.69
N SER A 70 7.39 2.18 10.54
CA SER A 70 8.32 3.26 10.87
C SER A 70 9.67 2.72 11.37
N GLY A 71 10.66 3.61 11.45
CA GLY A 71 12.01 3.27 11.85
C GLY A 71 12.70 2.35 10.83
N LEU A 72 12.47 2.60 9.55
CA LEU A 72 12.98 1.81 8.43
C LEU A 72 13.86 2.66 7.53
N ILE A 73 14.89 2.04 7.00
CA ILE A 73 15.73 2.60 5.92
C ILE A 73 15.71 1.66 4.73
N ILE A 74 15.89 2.18 3.54
CA ILE A 74 16.14 1.37 2.34
C ILE A 74 17.53 0.76 2.46
N ASP A 75 17.61 -0.57 2.64
CA ASP A 75 18.84 -1.33 2.75
C ASP A 75 19.43 -1.68 1.37
N LYS A 76 18.53 -2.02 0.43
CA LYS A 76 18.90 -2.25 -0.98
C LYS A 76 17.68 -2.22 -1.89
N SER A 77 17.94 -2.05 -3.17
CA SER A 77 16.96 -2.19 -4.25
C SER A 77 17.55 -2.96 -5.42
N ASP A 78 16.72 -3.75 -6.09
CA ASP A 78 17.09 -4.53 -7.27
C ASP A 78 16.00 -4.40 -8.33
N GLU A 79 16.38 -4.12 -9.58
CA GLU A 79 15.45 -4.07 -10.71
C GLU A 79 15.58 -5.32 -11.57
N SER A 80 14.45 -5.76 -12.12
CA SER A 80 14.37 -6.85 -13.09
C SER A 80 13.23 -6.62 -14.09
N LYS A 81 13.18 -7.43 -15.15
CA LYS A 81 12.12 -7.37 -16.16
C LYS A 81 11.26 -8.62 -16.13
N ILE A 82 9.97 -8.42 -16.32
CA ILE A 82 8.99 -9.49 -16.51
C ILE A 82 8.58 -9.50 -17.97
N ASP A 83 8.68 -10.68 -18.60
CA ASP A 83 8.16 -10.96 -19.94
C ASP A 83 7.54 -12.36 -19.87
N LYS A 84 6.20 -12.43 -19.82
CA LYS A 84 5.46 -13.67 -19.67
C LYS A 84 4.35 -13.78 -20.69
N LYS A 85 4.24 -14.96 -21.31
CA LYS A 85 3.13 -15.32 -22.20
C LYS A 85 2.32 -16.44 -21.56
N TYR A 86 1.02 -16.25 -21.49
CA TYR A 86 0.12 -17.25 -20.94
C TYR A 86 -1.28 -17.14 -21.58
N GLU A 87 -2.09 -18.16 -21.37
CA GLU A 87 -3.47 -18.20 -21.87
C GLU A 87 -4.46 -18.22 -20.70
N ILE A 88 -5.55 -17.47 -20.86
CA ILE A 88 -6.70 -17.45 -19.95
C ILE A 88 -7.93 -17.83 -20.76
N THR A 89 -8.47 -19.01 -20.54
CA THR A 89 -9.51 -19.61 -21.40
C THR A 89 -10.91 -19.00 -21.27
N ARG A 90 -11.16 -18.11 -20.27
CA ARG A 90 -12.49 -17.59 -19.94
C ARG A 90 -12.58 -16.06 -19.96
N THR A 91 -11.70 -15.40 -20.71
CA THR A 91 -11.67 -13.94 -20.85
C THR A 91 -11.80 -13.51 -22.31
N LYS A 92 -12.12 -12.24 -22.57
CA LYS A 92 -12.22 -11.68 -23.94
C LYS A 92 -10.93 -11.80 -24.72
N THR A 93 -9.78 -11.70 -24.03
CA THR A 93 -8.47 -11.90 -24.59
C THR A 93 -7.85 -13.13 -23.95
N SER A 94 -7.80 -14.23 -24.68
CA SER A 94 -7.28 -15.50 -24.15
C SER A 94 -5.75 -15.54 -24.13
N ALA A 95 -5.08 -15.02 -25.13
CA ALA A 95 -3.62 -14.95 -25.20
C ALA A 95 -3.13 -13.64 -24.59
N VAL A 96 -2.34 -13.72 -23.53
CA VAL A 96 -1.78 -12.55 -22.82
C VAL A 96 -0.26 -12.57 -22.96
N HIS A 97 0.29 -11.43 -23.36
CA HIS A 97 1.71 -11.14 -23.28
C HIS A 97 1.89 -10.03 -22.24
N TYR A 98 2.32 -10.39 -21.05
CA TYR A 98 2.51 -9.45 -19.95
C TYR A 98 3.97 -9.04 -19.85
N THR A 99 4.22 -7.74 -19.99
CA THR A 99 5.52 -7.11 -19.84
C THR A 99 5.46 -6.08 -18.72
N ALA A 100 6.45 -6.09 -17.83
CA ALA A 100 6.56 -5.14 -16.73
C ALA A 100 8.02 -4.99 -16.30
N ASN A 101 8.35 -3.88 -15.64
CA ASN A 101 9.56 -3.77 -14.87
C ASN A 101 9.24 -4.03 -13.39
N GLN A 102 10.08 -4.81 -12.74
CA GLN A 102 9.94 -5.15 -11.34
C GLN A 102 11.02 -4.43 -10.54
N LEU A 103 10.63 -3.86 -9.40
CA LEU A 103 11.52 -3.29 -8.40
C LEU A 103 11.31 -4.00 -7.07
N ASP A 104 12.34 -4.62 -6.54
CA ASP A 104 12.42 -5.15 -5.19
C ASP A 104 13.10 -4.11 -4.29
N VAL A 105 12.42 -3.60 -3.27
CA VAL A 105 12.98 -2.70 -2.25
C VAL A 105 12.98 -3.40 -0.91
N VAL A 106 14.14 -3.53 -0.30
CA VAL A 106 14.30 -4.09 1.03
C VAL A 106 14.44 -2.98 2.04
N PHE A 107 13.50 -2.89 2.94
CA PHE A 107 13.52 -2.01 4.10
C PHE A 107 14.06 -2.75 5.32
N LYS A 108 14.90 -2.09 6.10
CA LYS A 108 15.57 -2.65 7.27
C LYS A 108 15.34 -1.78 8.50
N LYS A 109 15.08 -2.42 9.63
CA LYS A 109 15.04 -1.80 10.96
C LYS A 109 16.42 -1.87 11.63
N ASP A 110 16.61 -1.01 12.65
CA ASP A 110 17.83 -0.96 13.45
C ASP A 110 18.17 -2.32 14.13
N ASP A 111 17.13 -3.10 14.47
CA ASP A 111 17.27 -4.44 15.04
C ASP A 111 17.56 -5.54 14.01
N GLY A 112 17.80 -5.16 12.76
CA GLY A 112 18.17 -6.05 11.67
C GLY A 112 17.00 -6.73 10.95
N LYS A 113 15.77 -6.62 11.44
CA LYS A 113 14.58 -7.19 10.77
C LYS A 113 14.31 -6.48 9.45
N LYS A 114 13.87 -7.23 8.46
CA LYS A 114 13.72 -6.74 7.09
C LYS A 114 12.36 -7.10 6.51
N MET A 115 11.82 -6.13 5.76
CA MET A 115 10.63 -6.30 4.93
C MET A 115 10.97 -5.90 3.49
N LYS A 116 10.60 -6.75 2.54
CA LYS A 116 10.73 -6.44 1.12
C LYS A 116 9.38 -6.03 0.55
N VAL A 117 9.38 -4.99 -0.26
CA VAL A 117 8.24 -4.62 -1.11
C VAL A 117 8.65 -4.85 -2.56
N THR A 118 7.89 -5.67 -3.27
CA THR A 118 8.08 -5.93 -4.70
C THR A 118 7.03 -5.17 -5.48
N PHE A 119 7.44 -4.22 -6.31
CA PHE A 119 6.60 -3.53 -7.27
C PHE A 119 6.72 -4.18 -8.64
N CYS A 120 5.60 -4.37 -9.34
CA CYS A 120 5.54 -4.73 -10.75
C CYS A 120 4.82 -3.59 -11.48
N VAL A 121 5.48 -2.95 -12.44
CA VAL A 121 4.98 -1.77 -13.14
C VAL A 121 4.89 -2.09 -14.62
N SER A 122 3.67 -2.28 -15.13
CA SER A 122 3.38 -2.40 -16.56
C SER A 122 3.02 -1.03 -17.14
N ASP A 123 2.65 -0.95 -18.42
CA ASP A 123 2.38 0.34 -19.07
C ASP A 123 1.13 1.04 -18.52
N ASN A 124 0.26 0.35 -17.81
CA ASN A 124 -0.99 0.90 -17.29
C ASN A 124 -1.40 0.37 -15.91
N ASP A 125 -0.56 -0.42 -15.26
CA ASP A 125 -0.84 -0.92 -13.91
C ASP A 125 0.40 -0.95 -13.02
N VAL A 126 0.15 -0.84 -11.70
CA VAL A 126 1.11 -1.03 -10.64
C VAL A 126 0.55 -2.06 -9.68
N ALA A 127 1.25 -3.17 -9.52
CA ALA A 127 0.97 -4.12 -8.45
C ALA A 127 2.13 -4.15 -7.46
N TYR A 128 1.83 -4.30 -6.16
CA TYR A 128 2.88 -4.52 -5.18
C TYR A 128 2.48 -5.55 -4.14
N ARG A 129 3.48 -6.15 -3.51
CA ARG A 129 3.31 -7.10 -2.40
C ARG A 129 4.43 -6.96 -1.39
N TYR A 130 4.12 -7.34 -0.16
CA TYR A 130 5.09 -7.46 0.91
C TYR A 130 5.65 -8.88 1.01
N THR A 131 6.90 -8.97 1.46
CA THR A 131 7.55 -10.22 1.88
C THR A 131 8.33 -9.93 3.15
N LEU A 132 8.00 -10.60 4.24
CA LEU A 132 8.82 -10.60 5.44
C LEU A 132 10.03 -11.49 5.19
N LEU A 133 11.21 -10.96 5.42
CA LEU A 133 12.44 -11.75 5.21
C LEU A 133 12.79 -12.54 6.47
N PRO A 134 13.44 -13.70 6.32
CA PRO A 134 13.89 -14.51 7.45
C PRO A 134 14.72 -13.69 8.43
N ILE A 135 14.49 -13.93 9.74
CA ILE A 135 15.24 -13.29 10.81
C ILE A 135 16.43 -14.19 11.13
N GLU A 136 17.63 -13.68 10.92
CA GLU A 136 18.86 -14.42 11.17
C GLU A 136 18.96 -14.87 12.64
N GLY A 137 19.27 -16.15 12.85
CA GLY A 137 19.42 -16.73 14.18
C GLY A 137 18.11 -16.94 14.95
N SER A 138 16.95 -16.83 14.29
CA SER A 138 15.65 -17.09 14.89
C SER A 138 15.02 -18.38 14.40
N ASP A 139 14.15 -18.97 15.23
CA ASP A 139 13.33 -20.13 14.88
C ASP A 139 11.94 -19.73 14.33
N TYR A 140 11.69 -18.44 14.11
CA TYR A 140 10.41 -17.98 13.55
C TYR A 140 10.22 -18.53 12.15
N ARG A 141 9.10 -19.22 11.94
CA ARG A 141 8.71 -19.80 10.65
C ARG A 141 7.49 -19.13 10.04
N CYS A 142 6.79 -18.33 10.81
CA CYS A 142 5.63 -17.56 10.36
C CYS A 142 5.52 -16.29 11.20
N ALA A 143 4.79 -15.31 10.64
CA ALA A 143 4.40 -14.10 11.34
C ALA A 143 2.89 -13.87 11.17
N VAL A 144 2.26 -13.27 12.17
CA VAL A 144 0.87 -12.82 12.10
C VAL A 144 0.84 -11.35 11.73
N VAL A 145 0.17 -11.01 10.62
CA VAL A 145 -0.01 -9.63 10.18
C VAL A 145 -1.29 -9.09 10.81
N TYR A 146 -1.16 -8.10 11.69
CA TYR A 146 -2.30 -7.48 12.36
C TYR A 146 -2.96 -6.35 11.58
N SER A 147 -2.15 -5.60 10.81
CA SER A 147 -2.65 -4.53 9.95
C SER A 147 -1.63 -4.18 8.87
N GLU A 148 -2.14 -3.54 7.84
CA GLU A 148 -1.37 -3.00 6.73
C GLU A 148 -1.50 -1.47 6.71
N ALA A 149 -0.37 -0.77 6.56
CA ALA A 149 -0.35 0.69 6.49
C ALA A 149 -0.49 1.22 5.07
N SER A 150 -0.56 0.32 4.08
CA SER A 150 -0.72 0.70 2.67
C SER A 150 -1.86 1.69 2.49
N SER A 151 -1.56 2.80 1.85
CA SER A 151 -2.54 3.84 1.58
C SER A 151 -2.54 4.27 0.12
N PHE A 152 -3.61 4.96 -0.26
CA PHE A 152 -3.82 5.54 -1.58
C PHE A 152 -4.21 7.00 -1.39
N ASN A 153 -3.21 7.88 -1.45
CA ASN A 153 -3.39 9.31 -1.24
C ASN A 153 -3.51 9.98 -2.61
N PHE A 154 -4.75 10.22 -3.03
CA PHE A 154 -5.03 10.85 -4.31
C PHE A 154 -4.95 12.37 -4.23
N PRO A 155 -4.62 13.07 -5.35
CA PRO A 155 -4.70 14.53 -5.43
C PRO A 155 -6.09 15.08 -5.06
N GLY A 156 -6.13 16.25 -4.41
CA GLY A 156 -7.37 16.82 -3.84
C GLY A 156 -8.53 17.07 -4.82
N LYS A 157 -8.27 17.07 -6.13
CA LYS A 157 -9.29 17.17 -7.20
C LYS A 157 -9.99 15.85 -7.53
N THR A 158 -9.67 14.78 -6.81
CA THR A 158 -10.20 13.43 -7.09
C THR A 158 -11.62 13.27 -6.59
N THR A 159 -12.43 12.58 -7.37
CA THR A 159 -13.77 12.12 -7.02
C THR A 159 -13.86 10.61 -7.09
N THR A 160 -14.90 10.04 -6.49
CA THR A 160 -14.98 8.61 -6.21
C THR A 160 -16.23 7.97 -6.80
N PHE A 161 -16.08 6.69 -7.16
CA PHE A 161 -17.14 5.77 -7.59
C PHE A 161 -16.92 4.47 -6.81
N ILE A 162 -17.19 4.50 -5.50
CA ILE A 162 -16.80 3.45 -4.56
C ILE A 162 -18.00 2.96 -3.78
N CYS A 163 -18.15 1.63 -3.71
CA CYS A 163 -19.24 0.97 -3.02
C CYS A 163 -18.92 0.83 -1.53
N PRO A 164 -19.81 1.27 -0.61
CA PRO A 164 -19.56 1.16 0.81
C PRO A 164 -19.53 -0.31 1.25
N GLN A 165 -18.56 -0.66 2.10
CA GLN A 165 -18.52 -1.94 2.78
C GLN A 165 -19.68 -2.01 3.77
N ILE A 166 -20.47 -3.05 3.66
CA ILE A 166 -21.62 -3.23 4.51
C ILE A 166 -21.25 -4.09 5.73
N GLY A 167 -21.86 -3.77 6.88
CA GLY A 167 -21.60 -4.53 8.11
C GLY A 167 -22.05 -5.98 8.00
N PRO A 168 -21.24 -6.92 8.46
CA PRO A 168 -21.60 -8.32 8.45
C PRO A 168 -22.80 -8.58 9.34
N MET A 169 -23.60 -9.57 9.02
CA MET A 169 -24.71 -10.05 9.86
C MET A 169 -25.86 -9.07 10.06
N THR A 170 -26.00 -8.02 9.24
CA THR A 170 -27.15 -7.10 9.25
C THR A 170 -28.17 -7.45 8.18
N GLY A 171 -29.45 -7.43 8.54
CA GLY A 171 -30.56 -7.66 7.62
C GLY A 171 -30.45 -8.98 6.85
N TRP A 172 -30.81 -8.94 5.58
CA TRP A 172 -30.78 -10.13 4.71
C TRP A 172 -29.36 -10.60 4.38
N MET A 173 -28.36 -9.81 4.62
CA MET A 173 -26.95 -10.16 4.46
C MET A 173 -26.45 -11.27 5.37
N ARG A 174 -27.17 -11.59 6.44
CA ARG A 174 -26.91 -12.82 7.22
C ARG A 174 -26.93 -14.06 6.35
N THR A 175 -27.68 -14.04 5.27
CA THR A 175 -27.85 -15.17 4.36
C THR A 175 -27.17 -14.96 3.01
N LYS A 176 -26.83 -13.71 2.65
CA LYS A 176 -26.23 -13.38 1.38
C LYS A 176 -25.40 -12.11 1.53
N PRO A 177 -24.09 -12.22 1.77
CA PRO A 177 -23.22 -11.06 1.73
C PRO A 177 -23.36 -10.39 0.36
N SER A 178 -23.71 -9.12 0.34
CA SER A 178 -23.76 -8.30 -0.85
C SER A 178 -22.73 -7.20 -0.75
N TYR A 179 -21.96 -7.04 -1.80
CA TYR A 179 -21.08 -5.90 -1.99
C TYR A 179 -21.64 -4.92 -3.01
N GLU A 180 -22.90 -5.11 -3.40
CA GLU A 180 -23.61 -4.28 -4.36
C GLU A 180 -24.55 -3.35 -3.61
N GLU A 181 -23.99 -2.26 -3.10
CA GLU A 181 -24.71 -1.21 -2.39
C GLU A 181 -24.78 0.07 -3.24
N ASP A 182 -25.78 0.90 -2.98
CA ASP A 182 -25.89 2.20 -3.61
C ASP A 182 -24.69 3.08 -3.24
N TYR A 183 -24.14 3.76 -4.23
CA TYR A 183 -23.08 4.72 -4.04
C TYR A 183 -23.33 6.02 -4.83
N THR A 184 -22.75 7.11 -4.38
CA THR A 184 -22.81 8.38 -5.08
C THR A 184 -21.69 8.46 -6.11
N ALA A 185 -22.06 8.58 -7.39
CA ALA A 185 -21.09 8.83 -8.45
C ALA A 185 -20.46 10.22 -8.30
N ASP A 186 -19.15 10.33 -8.59
CA ASP A 186 -18.41 11.58 -8.48
C ASP A 186 -18.45 12.22 -7.08
N ALA A 187 -18.57 11.42 -6.03
CA ALA A 187 -18.56 11.93 -4.67
C ALA A 187 -17.18 12.49 -4.29
N PRO A 188 -17.11 13.56 -3.48
CA PRO A 188 -15.86 14.00 -2.88
C PRO A 188 -15.23 12.91 -2.00
N MET A 189 -13.89 12.84 -1.95
CA MET A 189 -13.17 11.82 -1.17
C MET A 189 -13.51 11.83 0.32
N ASN A 190 -13.85 12.99 0.89
CA ASN A 190 -14.14 13.15 2.33
C ASN A 190 -15.54 12.67 2.76
N VAL A 191 -16.34 12.15 1.85
CA VAL A 191 -17.61 11.51 2.20
C VAL A 191 -17.31 10.25 3.01
N LYS A 192 -18.04 10.08 4.11
CA LYS A 192 -17.93 8.89 4.96
C LYS A 192 -18.74 7.74 4.39
N SER A 193 -18.24 6.53 4.54
CA SER A 193 -18.96 5.33 4.14
C SER A 193 -20.29 5.19 4.88
N ALA A 194 -21.33 4.75 4.17
CA ALA A 194 -22.70 4.73 4.68
C ALA A 194 -22.87 3.86 5.94
N PHE A 195 -22.04 2.82 6.10
CA PHE A 195 -22.14 1.86 7.21
C PHE A 195 -20.98 1.96 8.21
N GLY A 196 -20.02 2.89 7.97
CA GLY A 196 -18.87 3.10 8.85
C GLY A 196 -17.76 2.06 8.74
N HIS A 197 -17.80 1.19 7.72
CA HIS A 197 -16.83 0.12 7.50
C HIS A 197 -15.90 0.38 6.31
N GLY A 198 -15.94 1.59 5.71
CA GLY A 198 -15.15 1.91 4.53
C GLY A 198 -15.76 1.36 3.24
N TYR A 199 -14.93 0.92 2.29
CA TYR A 199 -15.33 0.64 0.91
C TYR A 199 -14.78 -0.68 0.40
N THR A 200 -15.62 -1.48 -0.25
CA THR A 200 -15.24 -2.77 -0.82
C THR A 200 -14.50 -2.62 -2.15
N PHE A 201 -13.54 -3.48 -2.41
CA PHE A 201 -12.88 -3.57 -3.71
C PHE A 201 -13.78 -4.16 -4.81
N PRO A 202 -13.63 -3.73 -6.08
CA PRO A 202 -12.71 -2.70 -6.58
C PRO A 202 -13.23 -1.27 -6.33
N CYS A 203 -12.31 -0.34 -6.14
CA CYS A 203 -12.60 1.08 -5.92
C CYS A 203 -12.13 1.93 -7.10
N LEU A 204 -13.02 2.71 -7.72
CA LEU A 204 -12.71 3.54 -8.88
C LEU A 204 -12.64 5.02 -8.48
N PHE A 205 -11.60 5.69 -8.94
CA PHE A 205 -11.31 7.09 -8.68
C PHE A 205 -11.12 7.86 -9.98
N ARG A 206 -11.69 9.07 -10.07
CA ARG A 206 -11.46 10.00 -11.16
C ARG A 206 -10.59 11.16 -10.67
N ILE A 207 -9.40 11.32 -11.24
CA ILE A 207 -8.41 12.33 -10.86
C ILE A 207 -8.64 13.58 -11.71
N GLY A 208 -9.67 14.34 -11.38
CA GLY A 208 -10.08 15.50 -12.16
C GLY A 208 -10.28 15.17 -13.65
N ASN A 209 -9.55 15.86 -14.52
CA ASN A 209 -9.51 15.61 -15.97
C ASN A 209 -8.24 14.82 -16.40
N ASP A 210 -7.40 14.41 -15.46
CA ASP A 210 -6.09 13.82 -15.77
C ASP A 210 -6.16 12.31 -15.99
N GLY A 211 -7.18 11.64 -15.46
CA GLY A 211 -7.34 10.22 -15.66
C GLY A 211 -8.15 9.51 -14.58
N TRP A 212 -8.06 8.19 -14.62
CA TRP A 212 -8.77 7.29 -13.72
C TRP A 212 -7.79 6.31 -13.08
N ALA A 213 -8.08 5.95 -11.85
CA ALA A 213 -7.36 4.89 -11.14
C ALA A 213 -8.37 3.88 -10.58
N LEU A 214 -8.13 2.60 -10.84
CA LEU A 214 -8.86 1.49 -10.22
C LEU A 214 -7.95 0.85 -9.19
N VAL A 215 -8.41 0.78 -7.95
CA VAL A 215 -7.71 0.11 -6.84
C VAL A 215 -8.42 -1.18 -6.52
N SER A 216 -7.66 -2.26 -6.46
CA SER A 216 -8.18 -3.59 -6.10
C SER A 216 -7.06 -4.44 -5.53
N GLU A 217 -7.40 -5.54 -4.92
CA GLU A 217 -6.46 -6.60 -4.55
C GLU A 217 -6.48 -7.73 -5.59
N THR A 218 -5.40 -8.45 -5.69
CA THR A 218 -5.25 -9.60 -6.60
C THR A 218 -4.39 -10.68 -5.96
N GLY A 219 -4.46 -11.90 -6.48
CA GLY A 219 -3.70 -13.03 -5.95
C GLY A 219 -4.16 -13.48 -4.56
N VAL A 220 -5.38 -13.16 -4.18
CA VAL A 220 -5.98 -13.56 -2.90
C VAL A 220 -6.14 -15.08 -2.86
N ASP A 221 -5.61 -15.70 -1.82
CA ASP A 221 -5.70 -17.13 -1.57
C ASP A 221 -6.19 -17.42 -0.14
N ALA A 222 -6.16 -18.68 0.26
CA ALA A 222 -6.63 -19.10 1.60
C ALA A 222 -5.79 -18.54 2.77
N GLY A 223 -4.60 -18.02 2.48
CA GLY A 223 -3.73 -17.35 3.45
C GLY A 223 -4.00 -15.85 3.60
N TYR A 224 -4.98 -15.30 2.88
CA TYR A 224 -5.28 -13.89 2.83
C TYR A 224 -6.66 -13.57 3.40
N CYS A 225 -6.79 -12.49 4.17
CA CYS A 225 -8.04 -12.20 4.89
C CYS A 225 -9.13 -11.53 4.04
N GLY A 226 -8.84 -11.14 2.82
CA GLY A 226 -9.70 -10.21 2.07
C GLY A 226 -9.75 -8.84 2.73
N SER A 227 -9.26 -7.82 2.06
CA SER A 227 -9.20 -6.47 2.59
C SER A 227 -10.20 -5.54 1.90
N HIS A 228 -10.34 -4.34 2.42
CA HIS A 228 -11.16 -3.28 1.88
C HIS A 228 -10.46 -1.92 2.11
N LEU A 229 -11.01 -0.82 1.62
CA LEU A 229 -10.49 0.51 1.91
C LEU A 229 -11.19 1.12 3.13
N SER A 230 -10.42 1.79 3.98
CA SER A 230 -10.95 2.65 5.05
C SER A 230 -11.74 3.83 4.48
N ASP A 231 -12.38 4.60 5.35
CA ASP A 231 -12.75 5.98 5.04
C ASP A 231 -11.52 6.84 4.74
N TYR A 232 -11.68 7.85 3.90
CA TYR A 232 -10.65 8.84 3.64
C TYR A 232 -10.23 9.58 4.91
N ALA A 233 -8.92 9.75 5.07
CA ALA A 233 -8.32 10.60 6.09
C ALA A 233 -7.39 11.63 5.44
N GLU A 234 -7.55 12.90 5.79
CA GLU A 234 -6.73 13.99 5.26
C GLU A 234 -5.24 13.73 5.51
N GLY A 235 -4.43 13.92 4.48
CA GLY A 235 -2.98 13.69 4.51
C GLY A 235 -2.55 12.22 4.52
N LYS A 236 -3.51 11.26 4.57
CA LYS A 236 -3.23 9.81 4.51
C LYS A 236 -3.89 9.13 3.31
N GLY A 237 -4.98 9.69 2.81
CA GLY A 237 -5.80 9.05 1.78
C GLY A 237 -6.68 7.92 2.33
N TYR A 238 -6.94 6.95 1.49
CA TYR A 238 -7.60 5.69 1.85
C TYR A 238 -6.55 4.67 2.27
N THR A 239 -6.78 3.95 3.36
CA THR A 239 -5.86 2.93 3.87
C THR A 239 -6.46 1.55 3.70
N VAL A 240 -5.63 0.56 3.39
CA VAL A 240 -6.06 -0.84 3.42
C VAL A 240 -6.52 -1.19 4.85
N ALA A 241 -7.71 -1.73 4.95
CA ALA A 241 -8.33 -2.17 6.19
C ALA A 241 -8.62 -3.67 6.14
N PHE A 242 -8.43 -4.33 7.26
CA PHE A 242 -8.77 -5.74 7.45
C PHE A 242 -10.19 -5.87 7.99
N PRO A 243 -10.84 -7.03 7.85
CA PRO A 243 -12.17 -7.26 8.40
C PRO A 243 -12.27 -6.90 9.87
N ASP A 244 -13.33 -6.19 10.25
CA ASP A 244 -13.59 -5.73 11.61
C ASP A 244 -13.90 -6.90 12.56
N LYS A 245 -13.77 -6.59 13.87
CA LYS A 245 -14.20 -7.52 14.91
C LYS A 245 -15.72 -7.74 14.82
N GLY A 246 -16.17 -8.84 14.41
CA GLY A 246 -17.58 -9.16 14.14
C GLY A 246 -17.80 -9.63 12.73
N GLU A 247 -16.87 -9.32 11.83
CA GLU A 247 -16.80 -9.94 10.52
C GLU A 247 -16.25 -11.36 10.63
N ASN A 248 -16.26 -12.10 9.54
CA ASN A 248 -15.76 -13.48 9.48
C ASN A 248 -16.42 -14.36 10.57
N ASN A 249 -17.76 -14.31 10.66
CA ASN A 249 -18.55 -15.04 11.67
C ASN A 249 -18.18 -14.70 13.14
N GLY A 250 -17.71 -13.47 13.38
CA GLY A 250 -17.35 -12.99 14.71
C GLY A 250 -15.91 -13.27 15.13
N PHE A 251 -15.12 -13.90 14.28
CA PHE A 251 -13.71 -14.17 14.59
C PHE A 251 -12.82 -12.94 14.40
N GLY A 252 -13.32 -11.89 13.70
CA GLY A 252 -12.49 -10.77 13.32
C GLY A 252 -11.34 -11.23 12.44
N SER A 253 -10.32 -10.40 12.27
CA SER A 253 -9.14 -10.90 11.62
C SER A 253 -7.87 -10.32 12.19
N ALA A 254 -6.96 -11.19 12.48
CA ALA A 254 -5.59 -10.95 12.10
C ALA A 254 -5.42 -11.64 10.74
N CYS A 255 -4.89 -10.96 9.76
CA CYS A 255 -4.59 -11.60 8.51
C CYS A 255 -3.52 -12.64 8.73
N ALA A 256 -3.70 -13.72 8.11
CA ALA A 256 -2.87 -14.88 7.90
C ALA A 256 -1.47 -14.87 8.50
N ALA A 257 -1.12 -15.99 9.08
CA ALA A 257 0.27 -16.37 9.27
C ALA A 257 0.96 -16.43 7.89
N VAL A 258 1.91 -15.56 7.64
CA VAL A 258 2.79 -15.64 6.47
C VAL A 258 4.07 -16.37 6.84
N THR A 259 4.58 -17.21 5.94
CA THR A 259 5.87 -17.89 6.15
C THR A 259 6.98 -16.84 6.12
N VAL A 260 7.86 -16.87 7.11
CA VAL A 260 9.01 -15.99 7.27
C VAL A 260 10.28 -16.73 6.92
#